data_e9a941e1a274d63bdcfa0e674ea74278
#
_entry.id   e9a941e1a274d63bdcfa0e674ea74278
#
_cell.length_a   1.000
_cell.length_b   1.000
_cell.length_c   1.000
_cell.angle_alpha   90.00
_cell.angle_beta   90.00
_cell.angle_gamma   90.00
#
_symmetry.space_group_name_H-M   'P 1'
#
loop_
_entity.id
_entity.type
_entity.pdbx_description
1 polymer ?
#
loop_
_entity_poly.entity_id
_entity_poly.type
_entity_poly.pdbx_seq_one_letter_code
_entity_poly.pdbx_strand_id
1 'polypeptide(L)'
;KIRGFGIEAEWFNSLGAEAVNIGGAEIYTALATGVVDAVRWGDESQNLAQGLHEVGKYYIKPAPMPAPNNHILVNQATWDSIPADLQAILEGAAKLASMKYLTLTAMSRGPARAELEAAGMEFTTIPADEWLAMQQKVRAIWAKYGEQDERAAEAVALLQEFLAELGR
;
A
#
# COMPACT_ATOMS: atom_id res chain seq x y z
N LYS A 1 -8.67 5.02 15.79
CA LYS A 1 -9.18 4.98 14.42
C LYS A 1 -8.04 5.08 13.42
N ILE A 2 -8.10 4.33 12.32
CA ILE A 2 -7.08 4.37 11.29
C ILE A 2 -7.71 4.50 9.90
N ARG A 3 -7.12 5.33 9.04
CA ARG A 3 -7.55 5.40 7.64
C ARG A 3 -7.21 4.09 6.92
N GLY A 4 -8.22 3.44 6.33
CA GLY A 4 -8.07 2.22 5.54
C GLY A 4 -9.32 1.94 4.72
N PHE A 5 -9.19 1.16 3.64
CA PHE A 5 -10.32 0.74 2.79
C PHE A 5 -10.08 -0.66 2.22
N GLY A 6 -11.18 -1.32 1.76
CA GLY A 6 -11.10 -2.66 1.18
C GLY A 6 -10.45 -3.68 2.12
N ILE A 7 -9.60 -4.54 1.59
CA ILE A 7 -8.84 -5.58 2.33
C ILE A 7 -8.02 -4.98 3.48
N GLU A 8 -7.46 -3.80 3.28
CA GLU A 8 -6.68 -3.10 4.30
C GLU A 8 -7.53 -2.74 5.52
N ALA A 9 -8.76 -2.26 5.30
CA ALA A 9 -9.69 -1.97 6.38
C ALA A 9 -10.09 -3.23 7.15
N GLU A 10 -10.37 -4.34 6.47
CA GLU A 10 -10.66 -5.62 7.12
C GLU A 10 -9.48 -6.09 7.99
N TRP A 11 -8.26 -5.93 7.50
CA TRP A 11 -7.08 -6.29 8.25
C TRP A 11 -6.90 -5.43 9.50
N PHE A 12 -6.99 -4.10 9.40
CA PHE A 12 -6.93 -3.22 10.57
C PHE A 12 -8.02 -3.52 11.59
N ASN A 13 -9.26 -3.77 11.14
CA ASN A 13 -10.35 -4.16 12.02
C ASN A 13 -10.05 -5.50 12.73
N SER A 14 -9.43 -6.46 12.04
CA SER A 14 -9.02 -7.73 12.64
C SER A 14 -7.95 -7.58 13.74
N LEU A 15 -7.18 -6.48 13.70
CA LEU A 15 -6.18 -6.11 14.70
C LEU A 15 -6.76 -5.30 15.86
N GLY A 16 -8.07 -5.02 15.85
CA GLY A 16 -8.75 -4.25 16.90
C GLY A 16 -8.79 -2.74 16.66
N ALA A 17 -8.31 -2.27 15.50
CA ALA A 17 -8.49 -0.88 15.10
C ALA A 17 -9.88 -0.66 14.47
N GLU A 18 -10.33 0.58 14.44
CA GLU A 18 -11.52 1.01 13.68
C GLU A 18 -11.05 1.64 12.37
N ALA A 19 -11.23 0.94 11.26
CA ALA A 19 -10.85 1.45 9.95
C ALA A 19 -11.91 2.42 9.40
N VAL A 20 -11.47 3.59 8.95
CA VAL A 20 -12.31 4.65 8.40
C VAL A 20 -11.91 4.90 6.95
N ASN A 21 -12.87 4.91 6.03
CA ASN A 21 -12.62 5.21 4.62
C ASN A 21 -12.59 6.73 4.41
N ILE A 22 -11.40 7.26 4.08
CA ILE A 22 -11.16 8.69 3.85
C ILE A 22 -10.39 8.85 2.54
N GLY A 23 -10.85 9.77 1.70
CA GLY A 23 -10.20 10.13 0.43
C GLY A 23 -8.79 10.68 0.62
N GLY A 24 -7.92 10.47 -0.37
CA GLY A 24 -6.52 10.90 -0.28
C GLY A 24 -6.33 12.40 -0.01
N ALA A 25 -7.19 13.25 -0.59
CA ALA A 25 -7.15 14.70 -0.39
C ALA A 25 -7.52 15.16 1.04
N GLU A 26 -8.21 14.30 1.79
CA GLU A 26 -8.73 14.63 3.14
C GLU A 26 -7.84 14.08 4.27
N ILE A 27 -6.82 13.28 3.95
CA ILE A 27 -5.99 12.56 4.93
C ILE A 27 -5.30 13.51 5.91
N TYR A 28 -4.68 14.58 5.40
CA TYR A 28 -4.01 15.57 6.24
C TYR A 28 -4.98 16.19 7.26
N THR A 29 -6.12 16.68 6.78
CA THR A 29 -7.13 17.31 7.64
C THR A 29 -7.72 16.33 8.64
N ALA A 30 -7.99 15.09 8.22
CA ALA A 30 -8.53 14.06 9.10
C ALA A 30 -7.58 13.69 10.25
N LEU A 31 -6.27 13.62 9.97
CA LEU A 31 -5.25 13.38 10.99
C LEU A 31 -5.07 14.62 11.89
N ALA A 32 -5.00 15.82 11.30
CA ALA A 32 -4.83 17.08 12.03
C ALA A 32 -5.97 17.37 13.00
N THR A 33 -7.20 16.98 12.65
CA THR A 33 -8.40 17.22 13.46
C THR A 33 -8.78 16.06 14.39
N GLY A 34 -8.02 14.93 14.34
CA GLY A 34 -8.30 13.76 15.17
C GLY A 34 -9.53 12.95 14.73
N VAL A 35 -10.01 13.12 13.50
CA VAL A 35 -11.02 12.23 12.90
C VAL A 35 -10.48 10.81 12.83
N VAL A 36 -9.20 10.69 12.53
CA VAL A 36 -8.41 9.45 12.66
C VAL A 36 -7.16 9.72 13.49
N ASP A 37 -6.70 8.68 14.20
CA ASP A 37 -5.49 8.70 15.04
C ASP A 37 -4.26 8.27 14.25
N ALA A 38 -4.46 7.57 13.13
CA ALA A 38 -3.41 7.05 12.28
C ALA A 38 -3.84 6.99 10.82
N VAL A 39 -2.86 7.05 9.94
CA VAL A 39 -3.07 6.90 8.49
C VAL A 39 -2.03 5.96 7.90
N ARG A 40 -2.45 5.14 6.96
CA ARG A 40 -1.55 4.47 6.02
C ARG A 40 -1.69 5.18 4.68
N TRP A 41 -0.57 5.66 4.14
CA TRP A 41 -0.57 6.37 2.86
C TRP A 41 0.47 5.78 1.91
N GLY A 42 1.58 6.41 1.73
CA GLY A 42 2.63 6.01 0.81
C GLY A 42 3.96 5.66 1.50
N ASP A 43 5.03 5.82 0.75
CA ASP A 43 6.38 5.77 1.29
C ASP A 43 6.80 7.12 1.91
N GLU A 44 8.06 7.22 2.34
CA GLU A 44 8.60 8.40 3.00
C GLU A 44 8.44 9.67 2.14
N SER A 45 8.69 9.57 0.84
CA SER A 45 8.58 10.72 -0.07
C SER A 45 7.15 11.18 -0.28
N GLN A 46 6.21 10.23 -0.35
CA GLN A 46 4.78 10.53 -0.49
C GLN A 46 4.18 11.09 0.80
N ASN A 47 4.60 10.57 1.97
CA ASN A 47 4.17 11.09 3.27
C ASN A 47 4.71 12.50 3.52
N LEU A 48 5.96 12.76 3.13
CA LEU A 48 6.56 14.11 3.17
C LEU A 48 5.79 15.08 2.27
N ALA A 49 5.55 14.70 1.01
CA ALA A 49 4.81 15.54 0.05
C ALA A 49 3.37 15.83 0.48
N GLN A 50 2.74 14.93 1.26
CA GLN A 50 1.39 15.12 1.82
C GLN A 50 1.40 15.97 3.10
N GLY A 51 2.57 16.35 3.63
CA GLY A 51 2.69 17.12 4.86
C GLY A 51 2.38 16.33 6.14
N LEU A 52 2.34 15.00 6.10
CA LEU A 52 1.89 14.20 7.24
C LEU A 52 2.81 14.30 8.46
N HIS A 53 4.06 14.73 8.27
CA HIS A 53 5.02 15.01 9.34
C HIS A 53 4.67 16.23 10.19
N GLU A 54 3.83 17.13 9.69
CA GLU A 54 3.38 18.30 10.44
C GLU A 54 2.29 17.94 11.48
N VAL A 55 1.57 16.83 11.25
CA VAL A 55 0.41 16.41 12.03
C VAL A 55 0.55 15.02 12.65
N GLY A 56 1.57 14.25 12.25
CA GLY A 56 1.92 12.93 12.78
C GLY A 56 3.31 12.94 13.40
N LYS A 57 3.48 12.27 14.54
CA LYS A 57 4.75 12.21 15.26
C LYS A 57 5.53 10.92 14.98
N TYR A 58 4.84 9.81 14.76
CA TYR A 58 5.44 8.49 14.66
C TYR A 58 5.30 7.90 13.26
N TYR A 59 6.36 7.26 12.78
CA TYR A 59 6.41 6.54 11.52
C TYR A 59 6.80 5.08 11.76
N ILE A 60 5.90 4.15 11.42
CA ILE A 60 6.13 2.72 11.68
C ILE A 60 6.89 2.07 10.51
N LYS A 61 7.96 1.33 10.83
CA LYS A 61 8.75 0.53 9.89
C LYS A 61 8.94 -0.91 10.41
N PRO A 62 8.96 -1.92 9.51
CA PRO A 62 8.62 -1.84 8.09
C PRO A 62 7.16 -1.47 7.88
N ALA A 63 6.81 -1.02 6.67
CA ALA A 63 5.42 -0.72 6.34
C ALA A 63 4.56 -1.99 6.53
N PRO A 64 3.43 -1.90 7.25
CA PRO A 64 2.58 -3.06 7.52
C PRO A 64 2.06 -3.77 6.27
N MET A 65 1.87 -3.04 5.19
CA MET A 65 1.56 -3.58 3.87
C MET A 65 2.62 -3.09 2.90
N PRO A 66 3.52 -3.98 2.44
CA PRO A 66 4.51 -3.62 1.44
C PRO A 66 3.81 -3.26 0.13
N ALA A 67 4.43 -2.35 -0.59
CA ALA A 67 4.04 -1.70 -1.82
C ALA A 67 2.87 -2.34 -2.59
N PRO A 68 1.74 -1.65 -2.75
CA PRO A 68 0.71 -2.07 -3.68
C PRO A 68 1.30 -2.05 -5.10
N ASN A 69 0.92 -3.02 -5.91
CA ASN A 69 1.16 -2.94 -7.34
C ASN A 69 0.26 -1.84 -7.93
N ASN A 70 0.84 -0.89 -8.61
CA ASN A 70 0.08 0.09 -9.36
C ASN A 70 -0.27 -0.50 -10.73
N HIS A 71 -1.56 -0.46 -11.08
CA HIS A 71 -2.07 -0.97 -12.33
C HIS A 71 -2.60 0.16 -13.20
N ILE A 72 -2.36 0.05 -14.51
CA ILE A 72 -3.05 0.87 -15.51
C ILE A 72 -4.18 0.00 -16.06
N LEU A 73 -5.42 0.37 -15.76
CA LEU A 73 -6.60 -0.35 -16.23
C LEU A 73 -7.20 0.38 -17.43
N VAL A 74 -7.45 -0.36 -18.49
CA VAL A 74 -8.10 0.15 -19.70
C VAL A 74 -9.38 -0.64 -19.94
N ASN A 75 -10.48 0.04 -20.26
CA ASN A 75 -11.71 -0.63 -20.66
C ASN A 75 -11.46 -1.47 -21.91
N GLN A 76 -11.98 -2.72 -21.93
CA GLN A 76 -11.72 -3.66 -23.03
C GLN A 76 -12.15 -3.11 -24.38
N ALA A 77 -13.36 -2.56 -24.49
CA ALA A 77 -13.86 -2.02 -25.75
C ALA A 77 -13.02 -0.82 -26.23
N THR A 78 -12.52 0.00 -25.32
CA THR A 78 -11.58 1.09 -25.64
C THR A 78 -10.26 0.53 -26.13
N TRP A 79 -9.71 -0.50 -25.46
CA TRP A 79 -8.47 -1.15 -25.86
C TRP A 79 -8.59 -1.76 -27.25
N ASP A 80 -9.66 -2.49 -27.54
CA ASP A 80 -9.90 -3.16 -28.81
C ASP A 80 -10.12 -2.16 -29.97
N SER A 81 -10.53 -0.92 -29.67
CA SER A 81 -10.66 0.16 -30.65
C SER A 81 -9.34 0.82 -31.05
N ILE A 82 -8.26 0.58 -30.30
CA ILE A 82 -6.95 1.16 -30.56
C ILE A 82 -6.22 0.30 -31.63
N PRO A 83 -5.65 0.88 -32.69
CA PRO A 83 -4.79 0.16 -33.63
C PRO A 83 -3.62 -0.57 -32.93
N ALA A 84 -3.24 -1.72 -33.43
CA ALA A 84 -2.25 -2.60 -32.79
C ALA A 84 -0.87 -1.95 -32.60
N ASP A 85 -0.46 -1.09 -33.53
CA ASP A 85 0.78 -0.32 -33.41
C ASP A 85 0.74 0.68 -32.24
N LEU A 86 -0.40 1.32 -32.01
CA LEU A 86 -0.61 2.21 -30.87
C LEU A 86 -0.75 1.44 -29.55
N GLN A 87 -1.37 0.26 -29.55
CA GLN A 87 -1.38 -0.63 -28.38
C GLN A 87 0.06 -0.97 -27.95
N ALA A 88 0.93 -1.36 -28.89
CA ALA A 88 2.32 -1.66 -28.60
C ALA A 88 3.10 -0.46 -28.03
N ILE A 89 2.82 0.76 -28.53
CA ILE A 89 3.40 1.99 -27.99
C ILE A 89 2.93 2.23 -26.55
N LEU A 90 1.63 2.07 -26.27
CA LEU A 90 1.07 2.24 -24.93
C LEU A 90 1.64 1.23 -23.93
N GLU A 91 1.78 -0.04 -24.32
CA GLU A 91 2.41 -1.05 -23.48
C GLU A 91 3.89 -0.73 -23.19
N GLY A 92 4.63 -0.30 -24.21
CA GLY A 92 6.02 0.14 -24.05
C GLY A 92 6.16 1.33 -23.11
N ALA A 93 5.27 2.33 -23.26
CA ALA A 93 5.23 3.50 -22.40
C ALA A 93 4.87 3.14 -20.96
N ALA A 94 3.92 2.23 -20.74
CA ALA A 94 3.54 1.74 -19.41
C ALA A 94 4.71 1.04 -18.70
N LYS A 95 5.44 0.17 -19.41
CA LYS A 95 6.63 -0.50 -18.89
C LYS A 95 7.72 0.51 -18.51
N LEU A 96 8.00 1.48 -19.37
CA LEU A 96 8.99 2.53 -19.10
C LEU A 96 8.58 3.41 -17.92
N ALA A 97 7.31 3.79 -17.83
CA ALA A 97 6.77 4.56 -16.72
C ALA A 97 6.91 3.82 -15.40
N SER A 98 6.62 2.51 -15.38
CA SER A 98 6.77 1.67 -14.19
C SER A 98 8.24 1.60 -13.73
N MET A 99 9.18 1.38 -14.64
CA MET A 99 10.61 1.35 -14.32
C MET A 99 11.09 2.71 -13.77
N LYS A 100 10.68 3.81 -14.41
CA LYS A 100 11.02 5.16 -13.99
C LYS A 100 10.44 5.46 -12.60
N TYR A 101 9.19 5.09 -12.35
CA TYR A 101 8.55 5.26 -11.05
C TYR A 101 9.31 4.52 -9.94
N LEU A 102 9.65 3.25 -10.13
CA LEU A 102 10.40 2.46 -9.16
C LEU A 102 11.76 3.09 -8.85
N THR A 103 12.49 3.54 -9.88
CA THR A 103 13.79 4.17 -9.72
C THR A 103 13.69 5.47 -8.95
N LEU A 104 12.77 6.36 -9.34
CA LEU A 104 12.57 7.66 -8.67
C LEU A 104 12.14 7.47 -7.22
N THR A 105 11.23 6.54 -6.95
CA THR A 105 10.78 6.21 -5.59
C THR A 105 11.94 5.69 -4.73
N ALA A 106 12.77 4.78 -5.27
CA ALA A 106 13.93 4.28 -4.55
C ALA A 106 14.94 5.40 -4.21
N MET A 107 15.16 6.33 -5.14
CA MET A 107 16.08 7.46 -4.94
C MET A 107 15.55 8.50 -3.97
N SER A 108 14.24 8.74 -3.93
CA SER A 108 13.63 9.79 -3.11
C SER A 108 13.44 9.40 -1.63
N ARG A 109 13.37 8.13 -1.30
CA ARG A 109 13.11 7.64 0.08
C ARG A 109 14.15 8.08 1.09
N GLY A 110 15.44 7.98 0.75
CA GLY A 110 16.53 8.33 1.66
C GLY A 110 16.52 9.82 2.04
N PRO A 111 16.54 10.74 1.07
CA PRO A 111 16.40 12.17 1.34
C PRO A 111 15.12 12.52 2.09
N ALA A 112 13.97 11.97 1.68
CA ALA A 112 12.70 12.22 2.34
C ALA A 112 12.70 11.75 3.81
N ARG A 113 13.29 10.59 4.09
CA ARG A 113 13.44 10.11 5.46
C ARG A 113 14.25 11.07 6.32
N ALA A 114 15.39 11.55 5.82
CA ALA A 114 16.21 12.50 6.54
C ALA A 114 15.48 13.81 6.85
N GLU A 115 14.62 14.27 5.93
CA GLU A 115 13.81 15.47 6.13
C GLU A 115 12.67 15.21 7.16
N LEU A 116 12.02 14.06 7.13
CA LEU A 116 11.04 13.67 8.13
C LEU A 116 11.65 13.58 9.54
N GLU A 117 12.85 12.99 9.68
CA GLU A 117 13.59 12.92 10.94
C GLU A 117 14.01 14.32 11.43
N ALA A 118 14.47 15.18 10.53
CA ALA A 118 14.81 16.57 10.86
C ALA A 118 13.60 17.41 11.29
N ALA A 119 12.42 17.08 10.78
CA ALA A 119 11.14 17.66 11.21
C ALA A 119 10.64 17.10 12.56
N GLY A 120 11.35 16.16 13.17
CA GLY A 120 11.02 15.59 14.48
C GLY A 120 10.15 14.33 14.44
N MET A 121 9.98 13.70 13.27
CA MET A 121 9.28 12.43 13.17
C MET A 121 10.12 11.27 13.74
N GLU A 122 9.53 10.49 14.62
CA GLU A 122 10.15 9.34 15.27
C GLU A 122 9.85 8.04 14.49
N PHE A 123 10.89 7.37 13.99
CA PHE A 123 10.74 6.09 13.31
C PHE A 123 10.71 4.95 14.32
N THR A 124 9.62 4.19 14.34
CA THR A 124 9.40 3.07 15.24
C THR A 124 9.31 1.75 14.48
N THR A 125 9.52 0.64 15.19
CA THR A 125 9.41 -0.71 14.63
C THR A 125 8.39 -1.52 15.40
N ILE A 126 7.67 -2.39 14.69
CA ILE A 126 6.81 -3.39 15.32
C ILE A 126 7.70 -4.56 15.77
N PRO A 127 7.56 -5.05 17.01
CA PRO A 127 8.25 -6.26 17.47
C PRO A 127 8.00 -7.46 16.55
N ALA A 128 9.00 -8.33 16.38
CA ALA A 128 8.95 -9.39 15.37
C ALA A 128 7.83 -10.42 15.62
N ASP A 129 7.54 -10.71 16.86
CA ASP A 129 6.45 -11.59 17.28
C ASP A 129 5.07 -10.98 17.01
N GLU A 130 4.88 -9.70 17.30
CA GLU A 130 3.66 -8.98 16.96
C GLU A 130 3.49 -8.89 15.44
N TRP A 131 4.58 -8.61 14.72
CA TRP A 131 4.58 -8.58 13.25
C TRP A 131 4.12 -9.92 12.67
N LEU A 132 4.61 -11.04 13.19
CA LEU A 132 4.19 -12.38 12.76
C LEU A 132 2.71 -12.63 13.03
N ALA A 133 2.21 -12.24 14.21
CA ALA A 133 0.79 -12.36 14.55
C ALA A 133 -0.10 -11.53 13.62
N MET A 134 0.34 -10.32 13.26
CA MET A 134 -0.37 -9.47 12.29
C MET A 134 -0.42 -10.11 10.90
N GLN A 135 0.67 -10.74 10.44
CA GLN A 135 0.72 -11.44 9.16
C GLN A 135 -0.20 -12.66 9.12
N GLN A 136 -0.32 -13.40 10.21
CA GLN A 136 -1.24 -14.54 10.28
C GLN A 136 -2.70 -14.14 10.09
N LYS A 137 -3.09 -12.98 10.61
CA LYS A 137 -4.46 -12.47 10.43
C LYS A 137 -4.79 -12.14 8.97
N VAL A 138 -3.84 -11.65 8.20
CA VAL A 138 -4.08 -11.34 6.79
C VAL A 138 -4.31 -12.59 5.95
N ARG A 139 -3.73 -13.74 6.33
CA ARG A 139 -3.95 -15.02 5.62
C ARG A 139 -5.41 -15.48 5.67
N ALA A 140 -6.09 -15.27 6.80
CA ALA A 140 -7.52 -15.57 6.91
C ALA A 140 -8.37 -14.68 5.99
N ILE A 141 -7.95 -13.42 5.80
CA ILE A 141 -8.60 -12.50 4.86
C ILE A 141 -8.38 -12.96 3.42
N TRP A 142 -7.16 -13.38 3.06
CA TRP A 142 -6.88 -13.93 1.71
C TRP A 142 -7.74 -15.15 1.41
N ALA A 143 -7.87 -16.08 2.36
CA ALA A 143 -8.72 -17.25 2.19
C ALA A 143 -10.18 -16.85 1.86
N LYS A 144 -10.74 -15.90 2.62
CA LYS A 144 -12.07 -15.34 2.37
C LYS A 144 -12.22 -14.75 0.95
N TYR A 145 -11.21 -14.03 0.48
CA TYR A 145 -11.22 -13.47 -0.87
C TYR A 145 -11.03 -14.55 -1.95
N GLY A 146 -10.27 -15.61 -1.67
CA GLY A 146 -10.15 -16.77 -2.54
C GLY A 146 -11.45 -17.53 -2.77
N GLU A 147 -12.42 -17.43 -1.85
CA GLU A 147 -13.74 -18.05 -1.99
C GLU A 147 -14.68 -17.30 -2.96
N GLN A 148 -14.32 -16.09 -3.40
CA GLN A 148 -15.20 -15.25 -4.21
C GLN A 148 -15.29 -15.70 -5.67
N ASP A 149 -14.18 -16.14 -6.23
CA ASP A 149 -14.11 -16.66 -7.60
C ASP A 149 -12.86 -17.52 -7.82
N GLU A 150 -12.86 -18.31 -8.91
CA GLU A 150 -11.80 -19.25 -9.25
C GLU A 150 -10.42 -18.58 -9.46
N ARG A 151 -10.37 -17.39 -10.04
CA ARG A 151 -9.11 -16.67 -10.26
C ARG A 151 -8.53 -16.13 -8.95
N ALA A 152 -9.39 -15.68 -8.05
CA ALA A 152 -8.98 -15.27 -6.72
C ALA A 152 -8.43 -16.47 -5.93
N ALA A 153 -9.07 -17.64 -6.02
CA ALA A 153 -8.58 -18.88 -5.42
C ALA A 153 -7.19 -19.27 -5.94
N GLU A 154 -7.00 -19.25 -7.27
CA GLU A 154 -5.70 -19.51 -7.90
C GLU A 154 -4.62 -18.53 -7.44
N ALA A 155 -4.92 -17.23 -7.40
CA ALA A 155 -3.98 -16.20 -6.95
C ALA A 155 -3.57 -16.40 -5.48
N VAL A 156 -4.51 -16.74 -4.60
CA VAL A 156 -4.23 -17.04 -3.19
C VAL A 156 -3.37 -18.29 -3.06
N ALA A 157 -3.66 -19.36 -3.83
CA ALA A 157 -2.88 -20.59 -3.81
C ALA A 157 -1.42 -20.34 -4.24
N LEU A 158 -1.20 -19.63 -5.36
CA LEU A 158 0.13 -19.26 -5.84
C LEU A 158 0.91 -18.43 -4.80
N LEU A 159 0.24 -17.49 -4.13
CA LEU A 159 0.85 -16.69 -3.07
C LEU A 159 1.26 -17.55 -1.87
N GLN A 160 0.42 -18.49 -1.47
CA GLN A 160 0.71 -19.40 -0.34
C GLN A 160 1.88 -20.33 -0.68
N GLU A 161 1.92 -20.89 -1.88
CA GLU A 161 3.03 -21.71 -2.37
C GLU A 161 4.35 -20.94 -2.36
N PHE A 162 4.35 -19.73 -2.92
CA PHE A 162 5.53 -18.87 -2.92
C PHE A 162 6.01 -18.52 -1.50
N LEU A 163 5.10 -18.24 -0.57
CA LEU A 163 5.47 -17.98 0.83
C LEU A 163 6.05 -19.23 1.51
N ALA A 164 5.52 -20.41 1.20
CA ALA A 164 6.05 -21.68 1.72
C ALA A 164 7.47 -21.95 1.21
N GLU A 165 7.77 -21.67 -0.07
CA GLU A 165 9.12 -21.77 -0.63
C GLU A 165 10.11 -20.82 0.08
N LEU A 166 9.65 -19.67 0.55
CA LEU A 166 10.44 -18.72 1.33
C LEU A 166 10.55 -19.08 2.83
N GLY A 167 9.95 -20.21 3.26
CA GLY A 167 9.93 -20.61 4.67
C GLY A 167 9.06 -19.72 5.55
N ARG A 168 8.01 -19.13 4.98
CA ARG A 168 7.12 -18.18 5.66
C ARG A 168 5.70 -18.70 5.79
#